data_852ca26141260e834571d3030ca15387
#
_entry.id   852ca26141260e834571d3030ca15387
#
_cell.length_a   1.000
_cell.length_b   1.000
_cell.length_c   1.000
_cell.angle_alpha   90.00
_cell.angle_beta   90.00
_cell.angle_gamma   90.00
#
_symmetry.space_group_name_H-M   'P 1'
#
loop_
_entity.id
_entity.type
_entity.pdbx_description
1 polymer ?
#
loop_
_entity_poly.entity_id
_entity_poly.type
_entity_poly.pdbx_seq_one_letter_code
_entity_poly.pdbx_strand_id
1 'polypeptide(L)'
;MRREFYYQDDTSNKFWTIELQGNECVTTHGKIGAKARETRKEFPTAEAAQGELEKQVAGKLKKGYIEGALSAVPAQVKPDWTTMTMSDEVFWSIVRLFNWKKSGDDDAVIKPAVAALAQMSEADIARFEDTLAEKLHALDTEAHAREIGEEAYQPGKHFSVDWFLYERCAVVANGRDYYAAVLADPKQMPKDLEFEGMLSVAPSAHERKTGHDFDHVTPVSYETYSNTAGWPNGNSG
;
A
#
# COMPACT_ATOMS: atom_id res chain seq x y z
N MET A 1 -0.45 2.37 38.56
CA MET A 1 0.76 2.28 37.69
C MET A 1 0.31 2.44 36.25
N ARG A 2 0.88 3.41 35.52
CA ARG A 2 0.57 3.65 34.11
C ARG A 2 1.53 2.86 33.23
N ARG A 3 1.01 2.18 32.21
CA ARG A 3 1.78 1.49 31.16
C ARG A 3 1.54 2.18 29.83
N GLU A 4 2.58 2.35 29.04
CA GLU A 4 2.58 3.08 27.76
C GLU A 4 3.04 2.16 26.64
N PHE A 5 2.34 2.26 25.52
CA PHE A 5 2.56 1.43 24.34
C PHE A 5 2.49 2.28 23.08
N TYR A 6 3.29 1.96 22.09
CA TYR A 6 3.22 2.59 20.77
C TYR A 6 3.22 1.55 19.68
N TYR A 7 2.70 1.95 18.54
CA TYR A 7 2.73 1.20 17.29
C TYR A 7 3.10 2.15 16.16
N GLN A 8 4.19 1.86 15.46
CA GLN A 8 4.68 2.62 14.33
C GLN A 8 4.94 1.69 13.14
N ASP A 9 4.41 2.05 11.99
CA ASP A 9 4.74 1.52 10.68
C ASP A 9 4.72 2.69 9.67
N ASP A 10 4.91 2.42 8.38
CA ASP A 10 4.96 3.44 7.33
C ASP A 10 3.68 4.30 7.27
N THR A 11 2.54 3.78 7.73
CA THR A 11 1.22 4.43 7.66
C THR A 11 0.63 4.79 9.02
N SER A 12 1.17 4.25 10.09
CA SER A 12 0.62 4.33 11.45
C SER A 12 1.63 4.86 12.44
N ASN A 13 1.21 5.85 13.23
CA ASN A 13 1.98 6.38 14.36
C ASN A 13 1.00 6.58 15.52
N LYS A 14 0.81 5.54 16.32
CA LYS A 14 -0.25 5.46 17.33
C LYS A 14 0.33 5.16 18.70
N PHE A 15 -0.35 5.66 19.72
CA PHE A 15 -0.08 5.27 21.09
C PHE A 15 -1.34 4.75 21.78
N TRP A 16 -1.12 3.99 22.83
CA TRP A 16 -2.13 3.54 23.77
C TRP A 16 -1.52 3.42 25.15
N THR A 17 -2.21 3.96 26.15
CA THR A 17 -1.79 3.84 27.55
C THR A 17 -2.91 3.23 28.36
N ILE A 18 -2.56 2.58 29.47
CA ILE A 18 -3.52 2.05 30.44
C ILE A 18 -3.01 2.28 31.84
N GLU A 19 -3.91 2.70 32.74
CA GLU A 19 -3.63 2.95 34.12
C GLU A 19 -4.76 2.43 35.00
N LEU A 20 -4.41 1.89 36.17
CA LEU A 20 -5.38 1.56 37.20
C LEU A 20 -5.48 2.73 38.22
N GLN A 21 -6.71 3.16 38.44
CA GLN A 21 -7.08 4.11 39.48
C GLN A 21 -8.11 3.48 40.43
N GLY A 22 -7.64 2.79 41.50
CA GLY A 22 -8.51 1.96 42.34
C GLY A 22 -9.05 0.75 41.54
N ASN A 23 -10.39 0.68 41.42
CA ASN A 23 -11.08 -0.33 40.62
C ASN A 23 -11.45 0.15 39.21
N GLU A 24 -10.90 1.27 38.76
CA GLU A 24 -11.12 1.83 37.42
C GLU A 24 -9.92 1.63 36.52
N CYS A 25 -10.15 1.17 35.29
CA CYS A 25 -9.17 1.18 34.20
C CYS A 25 -9.35 2.44 33.36
N VAL A 26 -8.32 3.28 33.31
CA VAL A 26 -8.26 4.46 32.45
C VAL A 26 -7.38 4.15 31.25
N THR A 27 -7.92 4.24 30.04
CA THR A 27 -7.16 4.05 28.80
C THR A 27 -7.13 5.34 28.01
N THR A 28 -5.95 5.67 27.45
CA THR A 28 -5.79 6.82 26.56
C THR A 28 -5.16 6.35 25.25
N HIS A 29 -5.66 6.81 24.12
CA HIS A 29 -5.15 6.42 22.81
C HIS A 29 -5.29 7.54 21.78
N GLY A 30 -4.48 7.46 20.73
CA GLY A 30 -4.50 8.43 19.64
C GLY A 30 -3.31 8.27 18.70
N LYS A 31 -3.14 9.25 17.82
CA LYS A 31 -1.89 9.42 17.07
C LYS A 31 -0.86 10.11 17.99
N ILE A 32 0.40 9.70 17.90
CA ILE A 32 1.49 10.39 18.61
C ILE A 32 1.57 11.83 18.10
N GLY A 33 1.61 12.80 19.02
CA GLY A 33 1.61 14.22 18.71
C GLY A 33 0.24 14.85 18.40
N ALA A 34 -0.87 14.10 18.51
CA ALA A 34 -2.22 14.60 18.30
C ALA A 34 -3.07 14.53 19.59
N LYS A 35 -4.28 15.12 19.53
CA LYS A 35 -5.22 15.06 20.66
C LYS A 35 -5.60 13.61 20.97
N ALA A 36 -5.42 13.21 22.21
CA ALA A 36 -5.74 11.90 22.72
C ALA A 36 -7.22 11.75 23.05
N ARG A 37 -7.71 10.50 22.99
CA ARG A 37 -9.02 10.11 23.47
C ARG A 37 -8.86 9.26 24.72
N GLU A 38 -9.55 9.64 25.80
CA GLU A 38 -9.58 8.91 27.06
C GLU A 38 -10.88 8.09 27.16
N THR A 39 -10.79 6.93 27.77
CA THR A 39 -11.92 6.06 28.10
C THR A 39 -11.70 5.51 29.51
N ARG A 40 -12.74 5.54 30.34
CA ARG A 40 -12.75 5.03 31.71
C ARG A 40 -13.73 3.89 31.83
N LYS A 41 -13.35 2.83 32.55
CA LYS A 41 -14.21 1.69 32.83
C LYS A 41 -14.02 1.22 34.27
N GLU A 42 -15.07 1.27 35.05
CA GLU A 42 -15.10 0.82 36.43
C GLU A 42 -15.42 -0.67 36.52
N PHE A 43 -14.85 -1.35 37.51
CA PHE A 43 -15.03 -2.77 37.77
C PHE A 43 -15.46 -2.99 39.22
N PRO A 44 -16.11 -4.13 39.54
CA PRO A 44 -16.58 -4.41 40.90
C PRO A 44 -15.49 -4.48 41.96
N THR A 45 -14.26 -4.89 41.57
CA THR A 45 -13.10 -4.99 42.45
C THR A 45 -11.82 -4.56 41.75
N ALA A 46 -10.78 -4.23 42.51
CA ALA A 46 -9.46 -3.91 41.98
C ALA A 46 -8.83 -5.12 41.26
N GLU A 47 -9.06 -6.35 41.74
CA GLU A 47 -8.58 -7.57 41.10
C GLU A 47 -9.23 -7.76 39.72
N ALA A 48 -10.53 -7.47 39.59
CA ALA A 48 -11.23 -7.52 38.30
C ALA A 48 -10.68 -6.47 37.33
N ALA A 49 -10.39 -5.27 37.82
CA ALA A 49 -9.77 -4.21 37.03
C ALA A 49 -8.34 -4.59 36.59
N GLN A 50 -7.55 -5.21 37.46
CA GLN A 50 -6.21 -5.73 37.13
C GLN A 50 -6.27 -6.83 36.06
N GLY A 51 -7.19 -7.77 36.18
CA GLY A 51 -7.38 -8.82 35.18
C GLY A 51 -7.74 -8.25 33.80
N GLU A 52 -8.60 -7.22 33.74
CA GLU A 52 -8.92 -6.53 32.48
C GLU A 52 -7.71 -5.78 31.90
N LEU A 53 -6.92 -5.11 32.75
CA LEU A 53 -5.69 -4.45 32.33
C LEU A 53 -4.76 -5.44 31.63
N GLU A 54 -4.48 -6.58 32.27
CA GLU A 54 -3.58 -7.61 31.73
C GLU A 54 -4.09 -8.17 30.38
N LYS A 55 -5.40 -8.42 30.29
CA LYS A 55 -6.06 -8.87 29.05
C LYS A 55 -5.90 -7.85 27.92
N GLN A 56 -6.13 -6.56 28.19
CA GLN A 56 -5.99 -5.52 27.19
C GLN A 56 -4.54 -5.34 26.75
N VAL A 57 -3.58 -5.39 27.69
CA VAL A 57 -2.15 -5.35 27.38
C VAL A 57 -1.74 -6.51 26.48
N ALA A 58 -2.10 -7.74 26.84
CA ALA A 58 -1.82 -8.91 26.00
C ALA A 58 -2.40 -8.76 24.59
N GLY A 59 -3.63 -8.23 24.49
CA GLY A 59 -4.29 -7.93 23.20
C GLY A 59 -3.57 -6.87 22.37
N LYS A 60 -2.93 -5.88 23.00
CA LYS A 60 -2.14 -4.85 22.30
C LYS A 60 -0.78 -5.38 21.85
N LEU A 61 -0.08 -6.13 22.68
CA LEU A 61 1.17 -6.79 22.32
C LEU A 61 0.97 -7.74 21.14
N LYS A 62 -0.10 -8.54 21.15
CA LYS A 62 -0.47 -9.42 20.02
C LYS A 62 -0.75 -8.65 18.72
N LYS A 63 -1.16 -7.37 18.80
CA LYS A 63 -1.38 -6.48 17.65
C LYS A 63 -0.10 -5.72 17.24
N GLY A 64 1.07 -6.09 17.74
CA GLY A 64 2.35 -5.49 17.40
C GLY A 64 2.66 -4.18 18.12
N TYR A 65 1.90 -3.80 19.15
CA TYR A 65 2.29 -2.65 19.99
C TYR A 65 3.51 -3.00 20.81
N ILE A 66 4.43 -2.04 20.96
CA ILE A 66 5.64 -2.14 21.76
C ILE A 66 5.42 -1.37 23.07
N GLU A 67 5.75 -1.98 24.21
CA GLU A 67 5.73 -1.29 25.49
C GLU A 67 6.98 -0.42 25.66
N GLY A 68 6.80 0.85 25.97
CA GLY A 68 7.87 1.81 26.18
C GLY A 68 7.34 3.22 26.40
N ALA A 69 8.18 4.08 27.00
CA ALA A 69 7.82 5.46 27.26
C ALA A 69 7.53 6.22 25.95
N LEU A 70 6.40 6.90 25.89
CA LEU A 70 6.00 7.67 24.69
C LEU A 70 6.98 8.80 24.37
N SER A 71 7.71 9.30 25.37
CA SER A 71 8.78 10.29 25.20
C SER A 71 10.03 9.75 24.49
N ALA A 72 10.20 8.44 24.48
CA ALA A 72 11.33 7.76 23.82
C ALA A 72 10.98 7.27 22.40
N VAL A 73 9.74 7.46 21.96
CA VAL A 73 9.33 7.03 20.62
C VAL A 73 9.98 7.95 19.58
N PRO A 74 10.73 7.40 18.61
CA PRO A 74 11.34 8.21 17.55
C PRO A 74 10.28 9.04 16.82
N ALA A 75 10.60 10.29 16.52
CA ALA A 75 9.75 11.09 15.65
C ALA A 75 9.65 10.40 14.28
N GLN A 76 8.44 10.14 13.81
CA GLN A 76 8.23 9.63 12.47
C GLN A 76 8.54 10.77 11.49
N VAL A 77 9.70 10.74 10.90
CA VAL A 77 10.10 11.69 9.86
C VAL A 77 9.31 11.35 8.61
N LYS A 78 8.36 12.22 8.24
CA LYS A 78 7.70 12.08 6.94
C LYS A 78 8.73 12.32 5.85
N PRO A 79 8.74 11.51 4.79
CA PRO A 79 9.61 11.77 3.66
C PRO A 79 9.38 13.20 3.11
N ASP A 80 10.47 13.91 2.87
CA ASP A 80 10.42 15.15 2.10
C ASP A 80 10.57 14.83 0.61
N TRP A 81 9.45 14.61 -0.03
CA TRP A 81 9.38 14.21 -1.43
C TRP A 81 10.03 15.23 -2.38
N THR A 82 10.16 16.51 -1.96
CA THR A 82 10.77 17.56 -2.80
C THR A 82 12.27 17.38 -2.99
N THR A 83 12.93 16.62 -2.10
CA THR A 83 14.37 16.37 -2.12
C THR A 83 14.74 14.98 -2.62
N MET A 84 13.73 14.13 -2.87
CA MET A 84 13.94 12.76 -3.33
C MET A 84 14.05 12.70 -4.84
N THR A 85 14.87 11.75 -5.31
CA THR A 85 14.96 11.37 -6.73
C THR A 85 14.36 9.98 -6.89
N MET A 86 13.63 9.74 -7.99
CA MET A 86 12.99 8.46 -8.25
C MET A 86 14.01 7.33 -8.37
N SER A 87 13.79 6.30 -7.58
CA SER A 87 14.51 5.02 -7.57
C SER A 87 13.50 3.91 -7.33
N ASP A 88 13.92 2.64 -7.45
CA ASP A 88 13.03 1.51 -7.13
C ASP A 88 12.49 1.56 -5.69
N GLU A 89 13.31 1.97 -4.71
CA GLU A 89 12.90 2.15 -3.32
C GLU A 89 11.87 3.27 -3.16
N VAL A 90 12.06 4.40 -3.86
CA VAL A 90 11.13 5.53 -3.82
C VAL A 90 9.82 5.18 -4.51
N PHE A 91 9.86 4.47 -5.65
CA PHE A 91 8.68 3.94 -6.33
C PHE A 91 7.81 3.12 -5.37
N TRP A 92 8.40 2.11 -4.71
CA TRP A 92 7.67 1.28 -3.77
C TRP A 92 7.21 2.04 -2.51
N SER A 93 7.95 3.08 -2.11
CA SER A 93 7.53 3.95 -1.00
C SER A 93 6.30 4.78 -1.35
N ILE A 94 6.13 5.18 -2.61
CA ILE A 94 4.94 5.87 -3.11
C ILE A 94 3.76 4.89 -3.22
N VAL A 95 3.97 3.69 -3.77
CA VAL A 95 2.92 2.65 -3.85
C VAL A 95 2.37 2.29 -2.46
N ARG A 96 3.23 2.20 -1.44
CA ARG A 96 2.80 1.96 -0.05
C ARG A 96 1.87 3.03 0.53
N LEU A 97 1.77 4.20 -0.08
CA LEU A 97 0.85 5.25 0.37
C LEU A 97 -0.61 4.99 -0.01
N PHE A 98 -0.91 3.99 -0.82
CA PHE A 98 -2.28 3.68 -1.24
C PHE A 98 -3.20 3.48 -0.03
N ASN A 99 -4.34 4.17 -0.05
CA ASN A 99 -5.29 4.16 1.04
C ASN A 99 -6.37 3.07 0.87
N TRP A 100 -5.98 1.82 1.05
CA TRP A 100 -6.88 0.67 0.89
C TRP A 100 -8.15 0.67 1.77
N LYS A 101 -8.25 1.60 2.74
CA LYS A 101 -9.52 1.82 3.47
C LYS A 101 -10.61 2.44 2.60
N LYS A 102 -10.24 2.90 1.41
CA LYS A 102 -11.11 3.49 0.39
C LYS A 102 -11.33 2.54 -0.80
N SER A 103 -11.06 1.25 -0.62
CA SER A 103 -11.31 0.22 -1.64
C SER A 103 -12.71 0.36 -2.23
N GLY A 104 -12.81 0.35 -3.56
CA GLY A 104 -14.04 0.66 -4.32
C GLY A 104 -14.13 2.12 -4.82
N ASP A 105 -13.12 2.96 -4.52
CA ASP A 105 -12.95 4.32 -5.04
C ASP A 105 -11.45 4.50 -5.35
N ASP A 106 -11.05 4.16 -6.56
CA ASP A 106 -9.65 4.12 -6.98
C ASP A 106 -8.96 5.47 -6.83
N ASP A 107 -9.64 6.56 -7.17
CA ASP A 107 -9.12 7.92 -6.99
C ASP A 107 -8.80 8.21 -5.52
N ALA A 108 -9.69 7.78 -4.61
CA ALA A 108 -9.45 7.96 -3.19
C ALA A 108 -8.35 7.02 -2.65
N VAL A 109 -8.17 5.85 -3.26
CA VAL A 109 -7.06 4.91 -2.93
C VAL A 109 -5.72 5.52 -3.31
N ILE A 110 -5.55 5.99 -4.56
CA ILE A 110 -4.28 6.52 -5.06
C ILE A 110 -3.95 7.94 -4.59
N LYS A 111 -4.92 8.70 -4.10
CA LYS A 111 -4.79 10.12 -3.73
C LYS A 111 -3.58 10.48 -2.88
N PRO A 112 -3.19 9.71 -1.84
CA PRO A 112 -1.97 10.00 -1.08
C PRO A 112 -0.68 9.82 -1.88
N ALA A 113 -0.62 8.84 -2.77
CA ALA A 113 0.52 8.61 -3.67
C ALA A 113 0.65 9.71 -4.70
N VAL A 114 -0.46 10.09 -5.35
CA VAL A 114 -0.54 11.24 -6.25
C VAL A 114 -0.05 12.52 -5.56
N ALA A 115 -0.46 12.75 -4.31
CA ALA A 115 -0.05 13.93 -3.55
C ALA A 115 1.44 13.94 -3.19
N ALA A 116 2.05 12.78 -2.98
CA ALA A 116 3.48 12.63 -2.73
C ALA A 116 4.28 12.82 -4.02
N LEU A 117 3.92 12.11 -5.08
CA LEU A 117 4.59 12.17 -6.38
C LEU A 117 4.54 13.58 -7.01
N ALA A 118 3.43 14.30 -6.88
CA ALA A 118 3.29 15.67 -7.35
C ALA A 118 4.24 16.69 -6.67
N GLN A 119 4.86 16.35 -5.53
CA GLN A 119 5.88 17.18 -4.90
C GLN A 119 7.27 16.98 -5.54
N MET A 120 7.50 15.86 -6.21
CA MET A 120 8.76 15.54 -6.88
C MET A 120 8.92 16.33 -8.19
N SER A 121 10.05 16.23 -8.88
CA SER A 121 10.25 16.86 -10.18
C SER A 121 9.41 16.19 -11.28
N GLU A 122 9.17 16.88 -12.39
CA GLU A 122 8.49 16.31 -13.57
C GLU A 122 9.28 15.10 -14.12
N ALA A 123 10.61 15.18 -14.10
CA ALA A 123 11.48 14.07 -14.48
C ALA A 123 11.30 12.85 -13.57
N ASP A 124 11.06 13.05 -12.27
CA ASP A 124 10.79 11.95 -11.35
C ASP A 124 9.40 11.35 -11.57
N ILE A 125 8.40 12.17 -11.93
CA ILE A 125 7.06 11.69 -12.31
C ILE A 125 7.16 10.81 -13.57
N ALA A 126 7.89 11.25 -14.59
CA ALA A 126 8.15 10.47 -15.79
C ALA A 126 8.88 9.15 -15.47
N ARG A 127 9.89 9.22 -14.58
CA ARG A 127 10.62 8.02 -14.16
C ARG A 127 9.76 7.05 -13.33
N PHE A 128 8.77 7.55 -12.57
CA PHE A 128 7.78 6.68 -11.91
C PHE A 128 6.99 5.88 -12.94
N GLU A 129 6.52 6.53 -14.01
CA GLU A 129 5.80 5.87 -15.10
C GLU A 129 6.68 4.86 -15.85
N ASP A 130 7.94 5.21 -16.14
CA ASP A 130 8.91 4.27 -16.74
C ASP A 130 9.07 3.02 -15.87
N THR A 131 9.23 3.20 -14.55
CA THR A 131 9.39 2.10 -13.60
C THR A 131 8.14 1.23 -13.53
N LEU A 132 6.95 1.85 -13.57
CA LEU A 132 5.68 1.14 -13.63
C LEU A 132 5.59 0.32 -14.92
N ALA A 133 5.89 0.94 -16.06
CA ALA A 133 5.87 0.27 -17.36
C ALA A 133 6.80 -0.96 -17.39
N GLU A 134 8.03 -0.83 -16.88
CA GLU A 134 8.97 -1.95 -16.79
C GLU A 134 8.42 -3.11 -15.95
N LYS A 135 7.78 -2.79 -14.81
CA LYS A 135 7.20 -3.82 -13.92
C LYS A 135 6.00 -4.52 -14.54
N LEU A 136 5.11 -3.77 -15.18
CA LEU A 136 3.95 -4.33 -15.86
C LEU A 136 4.35 -5.16 -17.10
N HIS A 137 5.36 -4.68 -17.86
CA HIS A 137 5.91 -5.40 -19.01
C HIS A 137 6.54 -6.74 -18.57
N ALA A 138 7.24 -6.79 -17.44
CA ALA A 138 7.83 -8.02 -16.94
C ALA A 138 6.78 -9.10 -16.58
N LEU A 139 5.59 -8.69 -16.16
CA LEU A 139 4.45 -9.58 -15.89
C LEU A 139 3.62 -9.92 -17.15
N ASP A 140 3.87 -9.26 -18.28
CA ASP A 140 3.14 -9.47 -19.52
C ASP A 140 3.61 -10.76 -20.20
N THR A 141 3.21 -11.91 -19.66
CA THR A 141 3.56 -13.22 -20.18
C THR A 141 2.36 -14.15 -20.24
N GLU A 142 2.38 -15.12 -21.17
CA GLU A 142 1.36 -16.16 -21.27
C GLU A 142 1.23 -16.94 -19.94
N ALA A 143 2.35 -17.18 -19.24
CA ALA A 143 2.35 -17.90 -17.97
C ALA A 143 1.53 -17.17 -16.90
N HIS A 144 1.67 -15.84 -16.79
CA HIS A 144 0.89 -15.04 -15.85
C HIS A 144 -0.57 -14.93 -16.30
N ALA A 145 -0.82 -14.72 -17.60
CA ALA A 145 -2.18 -14.59 -18.15
C ALA A 145 -3.04 -15.84 -17.96
N ARG A 146 -2.43 -17.01 -17.86
CA ARG A 146 -3.12 -18.30 -17.59
C ARG A 146 -3.60 -18.45 -16.15
N GLU A 147 -3.17 -17.58 -15.26
CA GLU A 147 -3.36 -17.73 -13.80
C GLU A 147 -4.30 -16.67 -13.20
N ILE A 148 -4.99 -15.85 -14.01
CA ILE A 148 -5.81 -14.71 -13.53
C ILE A 148 -7.26 -15.05 -13.15
N GLY A 149 -7.65 -16.30 -13.04
CA GLY A 149 -9.01 -16.68 -12.64
C GLY A 149 -9.94 -16.98 -13.82
N GLU A 150 -11.17 -16.45 -13.79
CA GLU A 150 -12.20 -16.78 -14.80
C GLU A 150 -11.83 -16.28 -16.20
N GLU A 151 -11.22 -15.11 -16.30
CA GLU A 151 -10.77 -14.48 -17.55
C GLU A 151 -9.38 -14.98 -18.02
N ALA A 152 -8.88 -16.09 -17.47
CA ALA A 152 -7.56 -16.61 -17.79
C ALA A 152 -7.38 -16.92 -19.29
N TYR A 153 -6.20 -16.57 -19.80
CA TYR A 153 -5.84 -16.84 -21.20
C TYR A 153 -5.94 -18.32 -21.55
N GLN A 154 -6.62 -18.60 -22.66
CA GLN A 154 -6.72 -19.92 -23.25
C GLN A 154 -6.56 -19.79 -24.79
N PRO A 155 -5.65 -20.54 -25.43
CA PRO A 155 -5.48 -20.48 -26.87
C PRO A 155 -6.81 -20.68 -27.64
N GLY A 156 -7.08 -19.79 -28.58
CA GLY A 156 -8.28 -19.87 -29.44
C GLY A 156 -9.58 -19.42 -28.74
N LYS A 157 -9.52 -18.87 -27.53
CA LYS A 157 -10.67 -18.24 -26.88
C LYS A 157 -10.48 -16.74 -26.79
N HIS A 158 -11.58 -16.02 -26.63
CA HIS A 158 -11.53 -14.61 -26.32
C HIS A 158 -10.76 -14.37 -25.03
N PHE A 159 -9.88 -13.36 -25.04
CA PHE A 159 -9.07 -12.94 -23.89
C PHE A 159 -9.12 -11.41 -23.78
N SER A 160 -9.50 -10.91 -22.63
CA SER A 160 -9.54 -9.49 -22.37
C SER A 160 -8.12 -8.97 -22.07
N VAL A 161 -7.55 -8.23 -23.01
CA VAL A 161 -6.22 -7.64 -22.89
C VAL A 161 -6.17 -6.58 -21.78
N ASP A 162 -7.24 -5.80 -21.64
CA ASP A 162 -7.35 -4.75 -20.61
C ASP A 162 -7.51 -5.35 -19.22
N TRP A 163 -8.35 -6.39 -19.09
CA TRP A 163 -8.51 -7.07 -17.80
C TRP A 163 -7.19 -7.63 -17.29
N PHE A 164 -6.41 -8.27 -18.16
CA PHE A 164 -5.08 -8.77 -17.79
C PHE A 164 -4.11 -7.63 -17.43
N LEU A 165 -4.17 -6.48 -18.10
CA LEU A 165 -3.40 -5.31 -17.73
C LEU A 165 -3.79 -4.84 -16.33
N TYR A 166 -5.09 -4.76 -16.02
CA TYR A 166 -5.57 -4.29 -14.71
C TYR A 166 -5.25 -5.28 -13.57
N GLU A 167 -5.23 -6.58 -13.84
CA GLU A 167 -4.73 -7.57 -12.87
C GLU A 167 -3.23 -7.44 -12.62
N ARG A 168 -2.42 -7.15 -13.64
CA ARG A 168 -0.99 -6.82 -13.46
C ARG A 168 -0.80 -5.55 -12.64
N CYS A 169 -1.65 -4.55 -12.83
CA CYS A 169 -1.68 -3.35 -12.00
C CYS A 169 -2.00 -3.68 -10.53
N ALA A 170 -2.95 -4.58 -10.28
CA ALA A 170 -3.24 -5.05 -8.92
C ALA A 170 -2.04 -5.75 -8.28
N VAL A 171 -1.24 -6.51 -9.04
CA VAL A 171 0.01 -7.12 -8.53
C VAL A 171 0.98 -6.04 -8.04
N VAL A 172 1.24 -5.00 -8.85
CA VAL A 172 2.14 -3.90 -8.47
C VAL A 172 1.60 -3.13 -7.28
N ALA A 173 0.30 -2.82 -7.28
CA ALA A 173 -0.37 -2.07 -6.21
C ALA A 173 -0.33 -2.77 -4.84
N ASN A 174 -0.20 -4.10 -4.82
CA ASN A 174 -0.03 -4.89 -3.60
C ASN A 174 1.39 -4.85 -3.02
N GLY A 175 2.32 -4.17 -3.70
CA GLY A 175 3.64 -3.85 -3.17
C GLY A 175 4.77 -4.82 -3.58
N ARG A 176 5.99 -4.43 -3.19
CA ARG A 176 7.24 -5.03 -3.67
C ARG A 176 7.32 -6.55 -3.46
N ASP A 177 7.01 -7.00 -2.25
CA ASP A 177 7.19 -8.42 -1.90
C ASP A 177 6.21 -9.30 -2.67
N TYR A 178 4.96 -8.84 -2.82
CA TYR A 178 3.95 -9.55 -3.60
C TYR A 178 4.30 -9.56 -5.10
N TYR A 179 4.70 -8.41 -5.65
CA TYR A 179 5.20 -8.32 -7.02
C TYR A 179 6.35 -9.30 -7.28
N ALA A 180 7.34 -9.34 -6.38
CA ALA A 180 8.48 -10.26 -6.51
C ALA A 180 8.06 -11.74 -6.45
N ALA A 181 7.11 -12.07 -5.59
CA ALA A 181 6.57 -13.42 -5.47
C ALA A 181 5.83 -13.85 -6.75
N VAL A 182 4.96 -12.98 -7.30
CA VAL A 182 4.23 -13.25 -8.54
C VAL A 182 5.19 -13.37 -9.74
N LEU A 183 6.18 -12.47 -9.83
CA LEU A 183 7.17 -12.51 -10.91
C LEU A 183 7.98 -13.82 -10.90
N ALA A 184 8.28 -14.36 -9.72
CA ALA A 184 8.99 -15.62 -9.55
C ALA A 184 8.11 -16.86 -9.79
N ASP A 185 6.82 -16.76 -9.47
CA ASP A 185 5.85 -17.85 -9.61
C ASP A 185 4.49 -17.31 -10.12
N PRO A 186 4.20 -17.43 -11.43
CA PRO A 186 2.93 -16.98 -12.02
C PRO A 186 1.67 -17.51 -11.32
N LYS A 187 1.73 -18.66 -10.66
CA LYS A 187 0.59 -19.22 -9.90
C LYS A 187 0.13 -18.35 -8.76
N GLN A 188 0.95 -17.39 -8.35
CA GLN A 188 0.62 -16.42 -7.31
C GLN A 188 -0.11 -15.17 -7.85
N MET A 189 -0.42 -15.12 -9.14
CA MET A 189 -1.31 -14.09 -9.69
C MET A 189 -2.60 -14.02 -8.87
N PRO A 190 -3.12 -12.82 -8.60
CA PRO A 190 -4.42 -12.68 -7.98
C PRO A 190 -5.49 -13.29 -8.89
N LYS A 191 -6.62 -13.66 -8.35
CA LYS A 191 -7.73 -14.22 -9.11
C LYS A 191 -8.86 -13.20 -9.13
N ASP A 192 -9.27 -12.80 -10.34
CA ASP A 192 -10.42 -11.91 -10.55
C ASP A 192 -10.29 -10.59 -9.74
N LEU A 193 -9.09 -10.06 -9.65
CA LEU A 193 -8.77 -8.82 -8.92
C LEU A 193 -8.07 -7.84 -9.86
N GLU A 194 -8.71 -6.71 -10.13
CA GLU A 194 -8.20 -5.65 -10.98
C GLU A 194 -7.95 -4.35 -10.18
N PHE A 195 -7.06 -3.49 -10.70
CA PHE A 195 -6.83 -2.16 -10.14
C PHE A 195 -6.31 -1.20 -11.23
N GLU A 196 -7.22 -0.70 -12.07
CA GLU A 196 -6.92 0.26 -13.14
C GLU A 196 -6.32 1.57 -12.58
N GLY A 197 -6.74 1.99 -11.39
CA GLY A 197 -6.28 3.22 -10.74
C GLY A 197 -4.75 3.37 -10.65
N MET A 198 -3.99 2.27 -10.75
CA MET A 198 -2.52 2.31 -10.78
C MET A 198 -2.00 3.14 -11.96
N LEU A 199 -2.63 3.05 -13.13
CA LEU A 199 -2.25 3.75 -14.36
C LEU A 199 -2.51 5.27 -14.27
N SER A 200 -3.35 5.69 -13.35
CA SER A 200 -3.70 7.09 -13.15
C SER A 200 -2.75 7.85 -12.20
N VAL A 201 -1.79 7.16 -11.55
CA VAL A 201 -0.95 7.79 -10.50
C VAL A 201 -0.04 8.87 -11.09
N ALA A 202 0.74 8.58 -12.14
CA ALA A 202 1.66 9.55 -12.74
C ALA A 202 0.91 10.65 -13.52
N PRO A 203 -0.10 10.36 -14.36
CA PRO A 203 -0.90 11.37 -15.01
C PRO A 203 -1.54 12.36 -14.03
N SER A 204 -2.20 11.86 -12.98
CA SER A 204 -2.82 12.71 -11.96
C SER A 204 -1.81 13.52 -11.15
N ALA A 205 -0.61 12.97 -10.90
CA ALA A 205 0.45 13.71 -10.21
C ALA A 205 1.01 14.83 -11.07
N HIS A 206 1.21 14.60 -12.37
CA HIS A 206 1.67 15.59 -13.34
C HIS A 206 0.62 16.71 -13.51
N GLU A 207 -0.64 16.37 -13.77
CA GLU A 207 -1.73 17.34 -13.86
C GLU A 207 -1.83 18.19 -12.60
N ARG A 208 -1.78 17.57 -11.43
CA ARG A 208 -1.80 18.26 -10.14
C ARG A 208 -0.63 19.22 -9.96
N LYS A 209 0.55 18.89 -10.49
CA LYS A 209 1.77 19.71 -10.39
C LYS A 209 1.78 20.86 -11.38
N THR A 210 1.43 20.59 -12.63
CA THR A 210 1.65 21.48 -13.77
C THR A 210 0.38 22.14 -14.29
N GLY A 211 -0.79 21.53 -14.07
CA GLY A 211 -2.07 21.89 -14.67
C GLY A 211 -2.20 21.47 -16.14
N HIS A 212 -1.33 20.59 -16.64
CA HIS A 212 -1.30 20.11 -18.02
C HIS A 212 -1.41 18.57 -18.07
N ASP A 213 -1.85 18.08 -19.22
CA ASP A 213 -1.89 16.64 -19.52
C ASP A 213 -0.48 16.04 -19.47
N PHE A 214 -0.41 14.76 -19.13
CA PHE A 214 0.83 14.00 -19.05
C PHE A 214 1.11 13.34 -20.40
N ASP A 215 2.00 13.96 -21.19
CA ASP A 215 2.44 13.44 -22.48
C ASP A 215 3.85 12.84 -22.35
N HIS A 216 3.91 11.60 -21.82
CA HIS A 216 5.15 10.87 -21.63
C HIS A 216 5.08 9.50 -22.32
N VAL A 217 6.10 9.20 -23.11
CA VAL A 217 6.25 7.88 -23.76
C VAL A 217 7.25 7.04 -22.99
N THR A 218 6.80 5.94 -22.46
CA THR A 218 7.64 5.01 -21.71
C THR A 218 8.62 4.25 -22.59
N PRO A 219 9.80 3.84 -22.09
CA PRO A 219 10.81 3.11 -22.86
C PRO A 219 10.36 1.71 -23.28
N VAL A 220 9.40 1.13 -22.57
CA VAL A 220 8.75 -0.14 -22.91
C VAL A 220 7.24 0.01 -22.83
N SER A 221 6.50 -0.66 -23.71
CA SER A 221 5.04 -0.71 -23.61
C SER A 221 4.62 -1.70 -22.51
N TYR A 222 3.59 -1.37 -21.78
CA TYR A 222 2.94 -2.26 -20.81
C TYR A 222 1.64 -2.87 -21.36
N GLU A 223 1.30 -2.59 -22.62
CA GLU A 223 0.16 -3.22 -23.25
C GLU A 223 0.31 -4.74 -23.29
N THR A 224 -0.80 -5.46 -23.20
CA THR A 224 -0.80 -6.91 -23.29
C THR A 224 -0.25 -7.35 -24.66
N TYR A 225 0.58 -8.37 -24.66
CA TYR A 225 1.38 -8.89 -25.78
C TYR A 225 2.60 -8.05 -26.18
N SER A 226 2.93 -6.97 -25.45
CA SER A 226 4.12 -6.17 -25.76
C SER A 226 5.42 -6.86 -25.38
N ASN A 227 5.42 -7.73 -24.38
CA ASN A 227 6.55 -8.57 -24.01
C ASN A 227 6.62 -9.82 -24.89
N THR A 228 7.12 -9.66 -26.12
CA THR A 228 7.17 -10.76 -27.10
C THR A 228 7.92 -12.01 -26.62
N ALA A 229 8.88 -11.86 -25.72
CA ALA A 229 9.60 -13.00 -25.12
C ALA A 229 8.70 -13.81 -24.16
N GLY A 230 7.72 -13.16 -23.56
CA GLY A 230 6.74 -13.78 -22.65
C GLY A 230 5.58 -14.49 -23.37
N TRP A 231 5.44 -14.29 -24.68
CA TRP A 231 4.36 -14.84 -25.51
C TRP A 231 4.90 -15.70 -26.68
N PRO A 232 5.39 -16.93 -26.40
CA PRO A 232 6.13 -17.73 -27.38
C PRO A 232 5.30 -18.13 -28.64
N ASN A 233 3.98 -18.14 -28.53
CA ASN A 233 3.09 -18.48 -29.65
C ASN A 233 2.53 -17.24 -30.36
N GLY A 234 2.94 -16.03 -29.97
CA GLY A 234 2.41 -14.77 -30.47
C GLY A 234 0.92 -14.58 -30.15
N ASN A 235 0.37 -13.47 -30.62
CA ASN A 235 -1.09 -13.24 -30.63
C ASN A 235 -1.69 -14.06 -31.79
N SER A 236 -2.12 -15.30 -31.55
CA SER A 236 -2.82 -16.16 -32.53
C SER A 236 -4.34 -15.91 -32.43
N GLY A 237 -4.76 -14.66 -32.36
CA GLY A 237 -6.17 -14.26 -32.37
C GLY A 237 -6.53 -13.48 -33.61
#